data_05831b7ad902fe4bcf5ef7f474eb02cd
#
_entry.id   05831b7ad902fe4bcf5ef7f474eb02cd
#
_cell.length_a   1.000
_cell.length_b   1.000
_cell.length_c   1.000
_cell.angle_alpha   90.00
_cell.angle_beta   90.00
_cell.angle_gamma   90.00
#
_symmetry.space_group_name_H-M   'P 1'
#
loop_
_entity.id
_entity.type
_entity.pdbx_description
1 polymer ?
#
loop_
_entity_poly.entity_id
_entity_poly.type
_entity_poly.pdbx_seq_one_letter_code
_entity_poly.pdbx_strand_id
1 'polypeptide(L)'
;MTAPAVPPGCPVRPTDTHGLTPLSATTGPDPARVHQELRETWGSVARVELEPGVPAWLVLGYRELLTVTRQEKTYSRDARNWRDLAEGAVPPGSALLPMMAHRDNVIGYDGPEHQRLRRPLVDGMAGTDQRRLRRSVEAVCAGLLESFTGRGTADLVGEYARVVPLLAIGGLFGLDRSEGHELLRSLAALFSGPNASRAGSRRFEDILTGILRERRAAPESDLTSAFLAHPDLRGDSEILQSMVVMISAGNETTTSWIANTLRLMLTDRRFRGRLRGGRLGEDEALDEVLWQDPPMANFPARYALHDTELGGRAIRRGDCLVLGLAAANADPAVRPADPYDMLGNRAHLAFSAGPHACPARVPARLITRTAVEIALRGLPDVTLDVPAAELPWRPSPWTHCPASLPVRFTPLPAAAAAPGGGP
;
A
#
# COMPACT_ATOMS: atom_id res chain seq x y z
N MET A 1 36.62 -3.32 -17.59
CA MET A 1 37.30 -2.54 -16.54
C MET A 1 36.35 -2.49 -15.36
N THR A 2 36.59 -3.34 -14.36
CA THR A 2 35.83 -3.40 -13.11
C THR A 2 36.15 -2.17 -12.27
N ALA A 3 35.12 -1.44 -11.85
CA ALA A 3 35.27 -0.33 -10.92
C ALA A 3 35.87 -0.83 -9.59
N PRO A 4 36.79 -0.10 -8.95
CA PRO A 4 37.38 -0.53 -7.69
C PRO A 4 36.35 -0.53 -6.57
N ALA A 5 36.29 -1.62 -5.81
CA ALA A 5 35.47 -1.75 -4.62
C ALA A 5 35.84 -0.66 -3.59
N VAL A 6 34.87 0.09 -3.11
CA VAL A 6 35.09 1.07 -2.04
C VAL A 6 35.41 0.34 -0.74
N PRO A 7 36.54 0.63 -0.07
CA PRO A 7 36.88 -0.05 1.17
C PRO A 7 35.91 0.27 2.30
N PRO A 8 35.63 -0.69 3.22
CA PRO A 8 34.76 -0.45 4.38
C PRO A 8 35.38 0.66 5.25
N GLY A 9 34.59 1.70 5.51
CA GLY A 9 34.99 2.83 6.35
C GLY A 9 35.36 4.13 5.62
N CYS A 10 35.35 4.18 4.28
CA CYS A 10 35.52 5.44 3.58
C CYS A 10 34.22 6.29 3.68
N PRO A 11 34.28 7.55 4.16
CA PRO A 11 33.09 8.41 4.18
C PRO A 11 32.71 8.75 2.75
N VAL A 12 31.73 8.01 2.18
CA VAL A 12 31.11 8.38 0.90
C VAL A 12 30.51 9.77 1.08
N ARG A 13 30.88 10.72 0.22
CA ARG A 13 30.30 12.06 0.27
C ARG A 13 28.78 11.93 0.16
N PRO A 14 27.99 12.68 0.94
CA PRO A 14 26.54 12.52 1.00
C PRO A 14 25.82 12.64 -0.36
N THR A 15 26.43 13.30 -1.32
CA THR A 15 25.90 13.58 -2.66
C THR A 15 26.44 12.66 -3.76
N ASP A 16 27.36 11.73 -3.43
CA ASP A 16 27.88 10.81 -4.43
C ASP A 16 26.95 9.61 -4.57
N THR A 17 26.13 9.61 -5.64
CA THR A 17 25.21 8.52 -6.00
C THR A 17 25.76 7.62 -7.09
N HIS A 18 26.98 7.88 -7.57
CA HIS A 18 27.57 7.12 -8.68
C HIS A 18 27.70 5.65 -8.32
N GLY A 19 26.95 4.78 -9.00
CA GLY A 19 26.98 3.33 -8.78
C GLY A 19 26.04 2.82 -7.65
N LEU A 20 25.17 3.66 -7.08
CA LEU A 20 24.14 3.21 -6.16
C LEU A 20 23.02 2.47 -6.91
N THR A 21 22.46 1.46 -6.25
CA THR A 21 21.29 0.74 -6.78
C THR A 21 20.07 1.65 -6.73
N PRO A 22 19.35 1.87 -7.87
CA PRO A 22 18.09 2.58 -7.83
C PRO A 22 17.06 1.87 -6.95
N LEU A 23 16.31 2.61 -6.14
CA LEU A 23 15.27 2.03 -5.28
C LEU A 23 14.24 1.23 -6.09
N SER A 24 13.91 1.68 -7.31
CA SER A 24 12.98 0.98 -8.21
C SER A 24 13.43 -0.44 -8.60
N ALA A 25 14.73 -0.76 -8.51
CA ALA A 25 15.21 -2.11 -8.75
C ALA A 25 14.68 -3.11 -7.70
N THR A 26 14.41 -2.64 -6.48
CA THR A 26 13.89 -3.48 -5.37
C THR A 26 12.41 -3.83 -5.51
N THR A 27 11.73 -3.32 -6.51
CA THR A 27 10.32 -3.58 -6.84
C THR A 27 10.15 -4.07 -8.28
N GLY A 28 11.26 -4.38 -8.95
CA GLY A 28 11.32 -4.95 -10.29
C GLY A 28 10.94 -6.43 -10.35
N PRO A 29 11.24 -7.12 -11.46
CA PRO A 29 10.86 -8.52 -11.67
C PRO A 29 11.49 -9.53 -10.69
N ASP A 30 12.68 -9.22 -10.16
CA ASP A 30 13.40 -10.08 -9.21
C ASP A 30 13.90 -9.29 -7.99
N PRO A 31 12.99 -8.87 -7.09
CA PRO A 31 13.36 -8.09 -5.91
C PRO A 31 14.20 -8.89 -4.91
N ALA A 32 14.04 -10.21 -4.85
CA ALA A 32 14.75 -11.07 -3.91
C ALA A 32 16.27 -11.05 -4.19
N ARG A 33 16.67 -11.16 -5.45
CA ARG A 33 18.08 -11.07 -5.87
C ARG A 33 18.67 -9.69 -5.52
N VAL A 34 17.94 -8.61 -5.82
CA VAL A 34 18.40 -7.25 -5.51
C VAL A 34 18.57 -7.05 -4.00
N HIS A 35 17.64 -7.53 -3.19
CA HIS A 35 17.76 -7.46 -1.73
C HIS A 35 18.94 -8.26 -1.21
N GLN A 36 19.21 -9.43 -1.80
CA GLN A 36 20.38 -10.25 -1.44
C GLN A 36 21.68 -9.52 -1.78
N GLU A 37 21.85 -9.00 -3.00
CA GLU A 37 23.03 -8.25 -3.43
C GLU A 37 23.28 -7.02 -2.54
N LEU A 38 22.22 -6.30 -2.17
CA LEU A 38 22.31 -5.17 -1.25
C LEU A 38 22.78 -5.61 0.15
N ARG A 39 22.26 -6.74 0.68
CA ARG A 39 22.69 -7.27 1.97
C ARG A 39 24.15 -7.73 1.97
N GLU A 40 24.58 -8.40 0.90
CA GLU A 40 25.98 -8.84 0.75
C GLU A 40 26.95 -7.67 0.71
N THR A 41 26.55 -6.57 0.08
CA THR A 41 27.40 -5.38 -0.07
C THR A 41 27.35 -4.47 1.16
N TRP A 42 26.15 -4.26 1.72
CA TRP A 42 25.89 -3.21 2.71
C TRP A 42 25.46 -3.72 4.09
N GLY A 43 25.10 -4.99 4.25
CA GLY A 43 24.49 -5.52 5.46
C GLY A 43 23.01 -5.17 5.57
N SER A 44 22.56 -4.88 6.79
CA SER A 44 21.15 -4.62 7.10
C SER A 44 20.66 -3.22 6.72
N VAL A 45 21.56 -2.29 6.34
CA VAL A 45 21.21 -0.90 5.95
C VAL A 45 22.07 -0.51 4.74
N ALA A 46 21.42 -0.36 3.60
CA ALA A 46 22.07 -0.15 2.31
C ALA A 46 21.89 1.29 1.79
N ARG A 47 22.90 1.80 1.07
CA ARG A 47 22.74 3.03 0.29
C ARG A 47 22.04 2.72 -1.02
N VAL A 48 21.04 3.52 -1.34
CA VAL A 48 20.26 3.43 -2.59
C VAL A 48 20.05 4.83 -3.14
N GLU A 49 19.60 4.89 -4.39
CA GLU A 49 19.21 6.13 -5.08
C GLU A 49 17.69 6.15 -5.27
N LEU A 50 17.02 7.20 -4.77
CA LEU A 50 15.57 7.40 -4.95
C LEU A 50 15.23 7.87 -6.35
N GLU A 51 15.92 8.90 -6.80
CA GLU A 51 15.97 9.49 -8.14
C GLU A 51 17.41 9.91 -8.42
N PRO A 52 17.80 10.15 -9.67
CA PRO A 52 19.18 10.57 -10.01
C PRO A 52 19.68 11.73 -9.15
N GLY A 53 20.73 11.49 -8.37
CA GLY A 53 21.31 12.46 -7.45
C GLY A 53 20.64 12.56 -6.08
N VAL A 54 19.62 11.78 -5.77
CA VAL A 54 18.92 11.80 -4.48
C VAL A 54 19.18 10.50 -3.72
N PRO A 55 20.19 10.47 -2.82
CA PRO A 55 20.54 9.27 -2.06
C PRO A 55 19.62 9.04 -0.86
N ALA A 56 19.46 7.78 -0.47
CA ALA A 56 18.80 7.41 0.77
C ALA A 56 19.42 6.14 1.39
N TRP A 57 19.03 5.84 2.62
CA TRP A 57 19.30 4.58 3.27
C TRP A 57 18.09 3.66 3.16
N LEU A 58 18.25 2.46 2.58
CA LEU A 58 17.22 1.44 2.59
C LEU A 58 17.46 0.50 3.79
N VAL A 59 16.49 0.43 4.68
CA VAL A 59 16.55 -0.43 5.87
C VAL A 59 16.05 -1.82 5.49
N LEU A 60 16.97 -2.78 5.37
CA LEU A 60 16.74 -4.15 4.93
C LEU A 60 16.52 -5.12 6.11
N GLY A 61 17.14 -4.84 7.24
CA GLY A 61 17.12 -5.72 8.43
C GLY A 61 15.82 -5.55 9.21
N TYR A 62 15.25 -6.67 9.66
CA TYR A 62 14.01 -6.68 10.45
C TYR A 62 14.18 -5.94 11.79
N ARG A 63 15.30 -6.15 12.49
CA ARG A 63 15.61 -5.49 13.77
C ARG A 63 15.80 -4.00 13.59
N GLU A 64 16.57 -3.59 12.58
CA GLU A 64 16.84 -2.20 12.26
C GLU A 64 15.54 -1.46 11.88
N LEU A 65 14.66 -2.11 11.13
CA LEU A 65 13.37 -1.54 10.78
C LEU A 65 12.49 -1.32 12.01
N LEU A 66 12.45 -2.28 12.95
CA LEU A 66 11.77 -2.09 14.22
C LEU A 66 12.38 -0.94 15.05
N THR A 67 13.70 -0.79 15.03
CA THR A 67 14.39 0.32 15.69
C THR A 67 13.94 1.65 15.11
N VAL A 68 14.02 1.80 13.79
CA VAL A 68 13.66 3.04 13.08
C VAL A 68 12.19 3.41 13.30
N THR A 69 11.29 2.42 13.29
CA THR A 69 9.85 2.68 13.42
C THR A 69 9.39 2.99 14.84
N ARG A 70 10.17 2.61 15.87
CA ARG A 70 9.82 2.79 17.29
C ARG A 70 10.47 4.02 17.93
N GLN A 71 11.56 4.53 17.35
CA GLN A 71 12.36 5.60 17.94
C GLN A 71 12.08 6.97 17.28
N GLU A 72 10.88 7.52 17.46
CA GLU A 72 10.48 8.83 16.89
C GLU A 72 11.40 10.00 17.31
N LYS A 73 12.06 9.91 18.46
CA LYS A 73 13.04 10.90 18.92
C LYS A 73 14.36 10.88 18.15
N THR A 74 14.59 9.83 17.37
CA THR A 74 15.78 9.68 16.52
C THR A 74 15.42 9.74 15.05
N TYR A 75 14.27 9.15 14.67
CA TYR A 75 13.84 8.98 13.29
C TYR A 75 12.43 9.54 13.09
N SER A 76 12.38 10.79 12.65
CA SER A 76 11.13 11.54 12.44
C SER A 76 10.41 11.12 11.15
N ARG A 77 9.10 11.19 11.14
CA ARG A 77 8.27 11.06 9.93
C ARG A 77 8.12 12.39 9.19
N ASP A 78 8.41 13.50 9.84
CA ASP A 78 8.23 14.84 9.30
C ASP A 78 9.30 15.18 8.25
N ALA A 79 8.86 15.29 7.00
CA ALA A 79 9.72 15.57 5.84
C ALA A 79 10.42 16.94 5.90
N ARG A 80 10.03 17.85 6.79
CA ARG A 80 10.75 19.11 7.03
C ARG A 80 12.15 18.88 7.60
N ASN A 81 12.40 17.67 8.12
CA ASN A 81 13.73 17.24 8.56
C ASN A 81 14.59 16.62 7.44
N TRP A 82 14.09 16.51 6.21
CA TRP A 82 14.84 15.95 5.09
C TRP A 82 15.84 16.95 4.54
N ARG A 83 17.13 16.69 4.74
CA ARG A 83 18.22 17.60 4.34
C ARG A 83 18.22 17.85 2.84
N ASP A 84 18.16 16.80 2.00
CA ASP A 84 18.26 16.94 0.55
C ASP A 84 17.09 17.73 -0.04
N LEU A 85 15.91 17.69 0.59
CA LEU A 85 14.76 18.52 0.24
C LEU A 85 14.98 19.98 0.68
N ALA A 86 15.47 20.20 1.90
CA ALA A 86 15.72 21.53 2.44
C ALA A 86 16.85 22.27 1.69
N GLU A 87 17.86 21.55 1.23
CA GLU A 87 19.00 22.08 0.45
C GLU A 87 18.70 22.18 -1.07
N GLY A 88 17.51 21.78 -1.53
CA GLY A 88 17.10 21.87 -2.92
C GLY A 88 17.71 20.80 -3.83
N ALA A 89 18.29 19.74 -3.30
CA ALA A 89 18.78 18.59 -4.06
C ALA A 89 17.63 17.78 -4.68
N VAL A 90 16.44 17.81 -4.07
CA VAL A 90 15.22 17.24 -4.65
C VAL A 90 14.53 18.28 -5.51
N PRO A 91 14.40 18.06 -6.83
CA PRO A 91 13.80 19.05 -7.74
C PRO A 91 12.31 19.33 -7.41
N PRO A 92 11.80 20.55 -7.63
CA PRO A 92 10.38 20.88 -7.41
C PRO A 92 9.39 20.01 -8.19
N GLY A 93 9.82 19.42 -9.31
CA GLY A 93 9.02 18.51 -10.15
C GLY A 93 9.25 17.03 -9.87
N SER A 94 9.99 16.68 -8.81
CA SER A 94 10.32 15.30 -8.47
C SER A 94 9.08 14.43 -8.24
N ALA A 95 9.10 13.21 -8.79
CA ALA A 95 8.06 12.19 -8.58
C ALA A 95 7.99 11.67 -7.12
N LEU A 96 8.99 11.98 -6.29
CA LEU A 96 9.01 11.64 -4.87
C LEU A 96 8.06 12.50 -4.04
N LEU A 97 7.87 13.77 -4.42
CA LEU A 97 7.16 14.77 -3.61
C LEU A 97 5.71 14.37 -3.25
N PRO A 98 4.91 13.77 -4.14
CA PRO A 98 3.56 13.32 -3.79
C PRO A 98 3.51 12.36 -2.60
N MET A 99 4.58 11.55 -2.40
CA MET A 99 4.67 10.55 -1.33
C MET A 99 5.53 11.01 -0.14
N MET A 100 6.49 11.91 -0.35
CA MET A 100 7.53 12.21 0.62
C MET A 100 7.51 13.65 1.15
N ALA A 101 6.83 14.61 0.47
CA ALA A 101 6.70 15.96 1.00
C ALA A 101 5.85 15.99 2.28
N HIS A 102 6.13 17.00 3.12
CA HIS A 102 5.31 17.23 4.31
C HIS A 102 3.85 17.53 3.93
N ARG A 103 2.93 17.00 4.72
CA ARG A 103 1.49 17.26 4.61
C ARG A 103 0.91 17.47 5.99
N ASP A 104 -0.04 18.41 6.10
CA ASP A 104 -0.73 18.73 7.36
C ASP A 104 -1.80 17.67 7.71
N ASN A 105 -1.33 16.43 7.92
CA ASN A 105 -2.16 15.30 8.29
C ASN A 105 -1.39 14.32 9.18
N VAL A 106 -2.03 13.23 9.59
CA VAL A 106 -1.45 12.21 10.48
C VAL A 106 -0.11 11.63 10.02
N ILE A 107 0.19 11.66 8.72
CA ILE A 107 1.45 11.13 8.17
C ILE A 107 2.60 12.13 8.36
N GLY A 108 2.32 13.43 8.39
CA GLY A 108 3.33 14.49 8.37
C GLY A 108 3.91 14.87 9.75
N TYR A 109 3.41 14.28 10.84
CA TYR A 109 3.78 14.66 12.21
C TYR A 109 4.27 13.47 13.02
N ASP A 110 4.98 13.79 14.14
CA ASP A 110 5.38 12.85 15.18
C ASP A 110 4.83 13.32 16.54
N GLY A 111 4.97 12.50 17.58
CA GLY A 111 4.68 12.83 18.96
C GLY A 111 3.23 13.24 19.24
N PRO A 112 2.98 14.29 20.07
CA PRO A 112 1.62 14.65 20.51
C PRO A 112 0.68 15.02 19.35
N GLU A 113 1.17 15.71 18.32
CA GLU A 113 0.36 16.14 17.18
C GLU A 113 -0.05 14.93 16.31
N HIS A 114 0.88 14.01 16.08
CA HIS A 114 0.56 12.74 15.45
C HIS A 114 -0.49 11.97 16.25
N GLN A 115 -0.35 11.88 17.58
CA GLN A 115 -1.30 11.18 18.44
C GLN A 115 -2.70 11.81 18.36
N ARG A 116 -2.78 13.14 18.36
CA ARG A 116 -4.04 13.88 18.21
C ARG A 116 -4.73 13.56 16.89
N LEU A 117 -4.01 13.69 15.76
CA LEU A 117 -4.55 13.44 14.43
C LEU A 117 -4.84 11.95 14.16
N ARG A 118 -4.15 11.04 14.86
CA ARG A 118 -4.35 9.59 14.72
C ARG A 118 -5.61 9.10 15.43
N ARG A 119 -5.97 9.69 16.56
CA ARG A 119 -7.09 9.23 17.41
C ARG A 119 -8.41 9.15 16.64
N PRO A 120 -8.83 10.19 15.87
CA PRO A 120 -10.05 10.13 15.06
C PRO A 120 -10.07 8.94 14.07
N LEU A 121 -8.94 8.61 13.48
CA LEU A 121 -8.82 7.50 12.54
C LEU A 121 -9.01 6.14 13.24
N VAL A 122 -8.38 5.98 14.41
CA VAL A 122 -8.47 4.74 15.22
C VAL A 122 -9.90 4.56 15.73
N ASP A 123 -10.51 5.60 16.29
CA ASP A 123 -11.84 5.56 16.88
C ASP A 123 -12.91 5.35 15.80
N GLY A 124 -12.79 6.03 14.66
CA GLY A 124 -13.66 5.81 13.50
C GLY A 124 -13.59 4.38 12.97
N MET A 125 -12.37 3.83 12.83
CA MET A 125 -12.20 2.42 12.41
C MET A 125 -12.75 1.42 13.43
N ALA A 126 -12.58 1.67 14.72
CA ALA A 126 -13.12 0.82 15.78
C ALA A 126 -14.65 0.84 15.81
N GLY A 127 -15.28 1.97 15.47
CA GLY A 127 -16.74 2.11 15.36
C GLY A 127 -17.37 1.51 14.08
N THR A 128 -16.56 1.02 13.14
CA THR A 128 -17.07 0.47 11.88
C THR A 128 -17.79 -0.87 12.09
N ASP A 129 -19.04 -0.97 11.61
CA ASP A 129 -19.78 -2.24 11.56
C ASP A 129 -19.17 -3.17 10.50
N GLN A 130 -18.40 -4.14 10.97
CA GLN A 130 -17.72 -5.11 10.09
C GLN A 130 -18.69 -5.99 9.29
N ARG A 131 -19.90 -6.27 9.81
CA ARG A 131 -20.89 -7.05 9.08
C ARG A 131 -21.49 -6.23 7.92
N ARG A 132 -21.75 -4.93 8.16
CA ARG A 132 -22.19 -4.00 7.11
C ARG A 132 -21.11 -3.84 6.06
N LEU A 133 -19.86 -3.63 6.46
CA LEU A 133 -18.72 -3.55 5.54
C LEU A 133 -18.59 -4.83 4.70
N ARG A 134 -18.65 -6.01 5.31
CA ARG A 134 -18.60 -7.29 4.59
C ARG A 134 -19.69 -7.39 3.53
N ARG A 135 -20.96 -7.13 3.89
CA ARG A 135 -22.07 -7.14 2.92
C ARG A 135 -21.87 -6.15 1.78
N SER A 136 -21.36 -4.95 2.07
CA SER A 136 -21.04 -3.95 1.06
C SER A 136 -19.98 -4.46 0.08
N VAL A 137 -18.88 -5.03 0.60
CA VAL A 137 -17.82 -5.63 -0.24
C VAL A 137 -18.37 -6.79 -1.07
N GLU A 138 -19.18 -7.66 -0.48
CA GLU A 138 -19.82 -8.78 -1.18
C GLU A 138 -20.66 -8.28 -2.38
N ALA A 139 -21.47 -7.25 -2.17
CA ALA A 139 -22.28 -6.65 -3.23
C ALA A 139 -21.44 -6.00 -4.34
N VAL A 140 -20.38 -5.30 -3.98
CA VAL A 140 -19.42 -4.73 -4.94
C VAL A 140 -18.77 -5.84 -5.77
N CYS A 141 -18.25 -6.86 -5.12
CA CYS A 141 -17.56 -7.97 -5.78
C CYS A 141 -18.49 -8.74 -6.73
N ALA A 142 -19.72 -9.05 -6.29
CA ALA A 142 -20.73 -9.73 -7.12
C ALA A 142 -21.04 -8.93 -8.38
N GLY A 143 -21.32 -7.63 -8.27
CA GLY A 143 -21.61 -6.79 -9.42
C GLY A 143 -20.42 -6.63 -10.38
N LEU A 144 -19.19 -6.65 -9.89
CA LEU A 144 -18.01 -6.64 -10.75
C LEU A 144 -17.83 -7.97 -11.49
N LEU A 145 -18.01 -9.11 -10.81
CA LEU A 145 -17.99 -10.43 -11.47
C LEU A 145 -19.03 -10.53 -12.56
N GLU A 146 -20.29 -10.13 -12.28
CA GLU A 146 -21.38 -10.12 -13.27
C GLU A 146 -21.02 -9.31 -14.52
N SER A 147 -20.23 -8.24 -14.39
CA SER A 147 -19.88 -7.36 -15.52
C SER A 147 -18.95 -8.02 -16.54
N PHE A 148 -18.20 -9.06 -16.16
CA PHE A 148 -17.22 -9.70 -17.05
C PHE A 148 -17.32 -11.23 -17.15
N THR A 149 -18.04 -11.93 -16.27
CA THR A 149 -18.12 -13.40 -16.31
C THR A 149 -18.68 -13.96 -17.59
N GLY A 150 -19.56 -13.21 -18.28
CA GLY A 150 -20.10 -13.60 -19.61
C GLY A 150 -19.07 -13.56 -20.73
N ARG A 151 -17.94 -12.86 -20.58
CA ARG A 151 -16.90 -12.74 -21.61
C ARG A 151 -15.89 -13.89 -21.61
N GLY A 152 -15.75 -14.60 -20.49
CA GLY A 152 -14.76 -15.66 -20.32
C GLY A 152 -13.32 -15.15 -20.14
N THR A 153 -13.08 -13.84 -20.13
CA THR A 153 -11.79 -13.20 -19.92
C THR A 153 -11.95 -11.92 -19.09
N ALA A 154 -10.92 -11.57 -18.32
CA ALA A 154 -10.87 -10.32 -17.56
C ALA A 154 -9.42 -9.94 -17.22
N ASP A 155 -9.21 -8.65 -16.89
CA ASP A 155 -8.03 -8.21 -16.14
C ASP A 155 -8.41 -8.06 -14.66
N LEU A 156 -8.01 -9.04 -13.84
CA LEU A 156 -8.36 -9.03 -12.41
C LEU A 156 -7.72 -7.87 -11.61
N VAL A 157 -6.67 -7.23 -12.12
CA VAL A 157 -6.15 -6.00 -11.48
C VAL A 157 -7.01 -4.81 -11.87
N GLY A 158 -7.21 -4.57 -13.16
CA GLY A 158 -7.91 -3.39 -13.66
C GLY A 158 -9.41 -3.39 -13.35
N GLU A 159 -10.06 -4.52 -13.55
CA GLU A 159 -11.52 -4.66 -13.49
C GLU A 159 -12.05 -5.10 -12.11
N TYR A 160 -11.17 -5.59 -11.23
CA TYR A 160 -11.58 -6.11 -9.93
C TYR A 160 -10.76 -5.54 -8.76
N ALA A 161 -9.47 -5.90 -8.63
CA ALA A 161 -8.69 -5.59 -7.47
C ALA A 161 -8.54 -4.08 -7.19
N ARG A 162 -8.50 -3.24 -8.24
CA ARG A 162 -8.42 -1.78 -8.14
C ARG A 162 -9.75 -1.14 -7.75
N VAL A 163 -10.86 -1.76 -8.11
CA VAL A 163 -12.20 -1.18 -7.94
C VAL A 163 -12.77 -1.47 -6.56
N VAL A 164 -12.62 -2.73 -6.10
CA VAL A 164 -13.21 -3.20 -4.83
C VAL A 164 -12.83 -2.33 -3.62
N PRO A 165 -11.54 -2.05 -3.35
CA PRO A 165 -11.18 -1.29 -2.15
C PRO A 165 -11.72 0.12 -2.17
N LEU A 166 -11.70 0.77 -3.33
CA LEU A 166 -12.13 2.17 -3.43
C LEU A 166 -13.62 2.31 -3.16
N LEU A 167 -14.46 1.43 -3.76
CA LEU A 167 -15.88 1.45 -3.50
C LEU A 167 -16.22 1.06 -2.05
N ALA A 168 -15.51 0.10 -1.49
CA ALA A 168 -15.69 -0.31 -0.10
C ALA A 168 -15.31 0.81 0.89
N ILE A 169 -14.15 1.45 0.68
CA ILE A 169 -13.68 2.55 1.54
C ILE A 169 -14.55 3.79 1.35
N GLY A 170 -14.92 4.14 0.10
CA GLY A 170 -15.84 5.24 -0.18
C GLY A 170 -17.18 5.07 0.57
N GLY A 171 -17.72 3.84 0.57
CA GLY A 171 -18.93 3.52 1.33
C GLY A 171 -18.79 3.67 2.84
N LEU A 172 -17.57 3.47 3.42
CA LEU A 172 -17.32 3.77 4.83
C LEU A 172 -17.42 5.27 5.15
N PHE A 173 -17.12 6.14 4.17
CA PHE A 173 -17.28 7.58 4.26
C PHE A 173 -18.68 8.08 3.88
N GLY A 174 -19.59 7.18 3.54
CA GLY A 174 -20.96 7.51 3.16
C GLY A 174 -21.15 7.87 1.70
N LEU A 175 -20.13 7.66 0.84
CA LEU A 175 -20.27 7.83 -0.61
C LEU A 175 -21.15 6.75 -1.20
N ASP A 176 -22.04 7.14 -2.11
CA ASP A 176 -22.82 6.19 -2.87
C ASP A 176 -22.00 5.52 -4.00
N ARG A 177 -22.61 4.58 -4.72
CA ARG A 177 -21.93 3.84 -5.78
C ARG A 177 -21.48 4.75 -6.94
N SER A 178 -22.27 5.76 -7.29
CA SER A 178 -21.96 6.70 -8.38
C SER A 178 -20.78 7.58 -8.02
N GLU A 179 -20.82 8.16 -6.82
CA GLU A 179 -19.75 8.97 -6.25
C GLU A 179 -18.44 8.17 -6.09
N GLY A 180 -18.54 6.91 -5.66
CA GLY A 180 -17.39 5.99 -5.59
C GLY A 180 -16.74 5.75 -6.96
N HIS A 181 -17.54 5.57 -8.04
CA HIS A 181 -17.00 5.44 -9.39
C HIS A 181 -16.40 6.77 -9.91
N GLU A 182 -16.97 7.90 -9.53
CA GLU A 182 -16.41 9.21 -9.87
C GLU A 182 -15.10 9.46 -9.15
N LEU A 183 -15.00 9.06 -7.90
CA LEU A 183 -13.76 9.06 -7.11
C LEU A 183 -12.68 8.20 -7.77
N LEU A 184 -13.03 7.00 -8.27
CA LEU A 184 -12.12 6.13 -9.02
C LEU A 184 -11.57 6.81 -10.27
N ARG A 185 -12.44 7.48 -11.08
CA ARG A 185 -12.01 8.24 -12.25
C ARG A 185 -11.09 9.40 -11.88
N SER A 186 -11.39 10.08 -10.78
CA SER A 186 -10.58 11.20 -10.28
C SER A 186 -9.19 10.76 -9.85
N LEU A 187 -9.07 9.63 -9.14
CA LEU A 187 -7.79 9.03 -8.77
C LEU A 187 -6.99 8.55 -10.00
N ALA A 188 -7.64 7.93 -10.99
CA ALA A 188 -6.99 7.53 -12.22
C ALA A 188 -6.43 8.75 -13.00
N ALA A 189 -7.15 9.86 -13.01
CA ALA A 189 -6.72 11.10 -13.67
C ALA A 189 -5.47 11.72 -13.01
N LEU A 190 -5.22 11.48 -11.71
CA LEU A 190 -4.01 11.98 -11.02
C LEU A 190 -2.70 11.54 -11.70
N PHE A 191 -2.72 10.41 -12.39
CA PHE A 191 -1.55 9.81 -13.05
C PHE A 191 -1.56 9.96 -14.57
N SER A 192 -2.52 10.72 -15.14
CA SER A 192 -2.72 10.84 -16.60
C SER A 192 -2.11 12.10 -17.23
N GLY A 193 -1.16 12.74 -16.54
CA GLY A 193 -0.47 13.94 -17.01
C GLY A 193 -0.92 15.23 -16.30
N PRO A 194 -0.18 16.34 -16.43
CA PRO A 194 -0.29 17.52 -15.55
C PRO A 194 -1.69 18.18 -15.51
N ASN A 195 -2.37 18.28 -16.65
CA ASN A 195 -3.70 18.90 -16.72
C ASN A 195 -4.79 17.99 -16.17
N ALA A 196 -4.75 16.71 -16.52
CA ALA A 196 -5.65 15.68 -15.99
C ALA A 196 -5.46 15.50 -14.49
N SER A 197 -4.23 15.52 -14.01
CA SER A 197 -3.88 15.43 -12.59
C SER A 197 -4.50 16.58 -11.78
N ARG A 198 -4.37 17.83 -12.26
CA ARG A 198 -5.00 18.98 -11.58
C ARG A 198 -6.52 18.91 -11.58
N ALA A 199 -7.14 18.46 -12.66
CA ALA A 199 -8.59 18.27 -12.73
C ALA A 199 -9.04 17.14 -11.81
N GLY A 200 -8.32 16.01 -11.79
CA GLY A 200 -8.57 14.88 -10.91
C GLY A 200 -8.47 15.25 -9.43
N SER A 201 -7.42 15.99 -9.03
CA SER A 201 -7.28 16.49 -7.66
C SER A 201 -8.47 17.35 -7.21
N ARG A 202 -8.83 18.33 -8.02
CA ARG A 202 -9.98 19.19 -7.71
C ARG A 202 -11.26 18.39 -7.58
N ARG A 203 -11.53 17.49 -8.54
CA ARG A 203 -12.74 16.67 -8.50
C ARG A 203 -12.78 15.75 -7.28
N PHE A 204 -11.65 15.17 -6.91
CA PHE A 204 -11.51 14.37 -5.69
C PHE A 204 -11.88 15.19 -4.44
N GLU A 205 -11.33 16.39 -4.32
CA GLU A 205 -11.60 17.31 -3.20
C GLU A 205 -13.06 17.79 -3.20
N ASP A 206 -13.64 18.07 -4.37
CA ASP A 206 -15.06 18.49 -4.52
C ASP A 206 -16.01 17.40 -4.00
N ILE A 207 -15.76 16.13 -4.35
CA ILE A 207 -16.57 14.99 -3.87
C ILE A 207 -16.51 14.90 -2.35
N LEU A 208 -15.31 14.94 -1.77
CA LEU A 208 -15.15 14.86 -0.32
C LEU A 208 -15.74 16.07 0.41
N THR A 209 -15.65 17.25 -0.17
CA THR A 209 -16.27 18.46 0.37
C THR A 209 -17.79 18.39 0.27
N GLY A 210 -18.33 17.77 -0.77
CA GLY A 210 -19.76 17.50 -0.94
C GLY A 210 -20.30 16.67 0.19
N ILE A 211 -19.76 15.47 0.39
CA ILE A 211 -20.19 14.57 1.47
C ILE A 211 -20.01 15.17 2.86
N LEU A 212 -18.93 15.95 3.08
CA LEU A 212 -18.72 16.65 4.34
C LEU A 212 -19.86 17.63 4.64
N ARG A 213 -20.33 18.39 3.65
CA ARG A 213 -21.46 19.32 3.76
C ARG A 213 -22.77 18.57 4.05
N GLU A 214 -23.03 17.49 3.34
CA GLU A 214 -24.23 16.68 3.53
C GLU A 214 -24.28 16.10 4.95
N ARG A 215 -23.21 15.49 5.42
CA ARG A 215 -23.16 14.89 6.76
C ARG A 215 -23.18 15.91 7.88
N ARG A 216 -22.78 17.16 7.64
CA ARG A 216 -22.95 18.26 8.59
C ARG A 216 -24.44 18.63 8.73
N ALA A 217 -25.19 18.61 7.64
CA ALA A 217 -26.63 18.90 7.65
C ALA A 217 -27.46 17.71 8.17
N ALA A 218 -27.07 16.49 7.82
CA ALA A 218 -27.75 15.25 8.17
C ALA A 218 -26.72 14.16 8.53
N PRO A 219 -26.30 14.07 9.80
CA PRO A 219 -25.36 13.05 10.24
C PRO A 219 -25.89 11.63 10.05
N GLU A 220 -25.01 10.73 9.62
CA GLU A 220 -25.31 9.31 9.43
C GLU A 220 -24.30 8.41 10.17
N SER A 221 -24.51 7.09 10.10
CA SER A 221 -23.60 6.11 10.67
C SER A 221 -22.46 5.80 9.69
N ASP A 222 -21.55 6.78 9.50
CA ASP A 222 -20.39 6.69 8.62
C ASP A 222 -19.16 7.42 9.21
N LEU A 223 -18.00 7.26 8.56
CA LEU A 223 -16.75 7.86 9.02
C LEU A 223 -16.74 9.39 8.87
N THR A 224 -17.45 9.96 7.89
CA THR A 224 -17.54 11.41 7.71
C THR A 224 -18.24 12.05 8.89
N SER A 225 -19.36 11.48 9.32
CA SER A 225 -20.09 11.95 10.54
C SER A 225 -19.27 11.75 11.81
N ALA A 226 -18.56 10.62 11.92
CA ALA A 226 -17.68 10.36 13.06
C ALA A 226 -16.54 11.39 13.14
N PHE A 227 -15.93 11.76 12.02
CA PHE A 227 -14.87 12.78 11.96
C PHE A 227 -15.40 14.17 12.26
N LEU A 228 -16.59 14.53 11.77
CA LEU A 228 -17.23 15.80 12.09
C LEU A 228 -17.52 15.97 13.58
N ALA A 229 -17.82 14.88 14.28
CA ALA A 229 -18.11 14.88 15.72
C ALA A 229 -16.86 14.75 16.60
N HIS A 230 -15.68 14.42 16.01
CA HIS A 230 -14.51 14.09 16.82
C HIS A 230 -13.78 15.35 17.35
N PRO A 231 -13.57 15.47 18.68
CA PRO A 231 -13.03 16.70 19.28
C PRO A 231 -11.57 16.98 18.91
N ASP A 232 -10.82 15.97 18.47
CA ASP A 232 -9.41 16.11 18.11
C ASP A 232 -9.21 16.62 16.67
N LEU A 233 -10.24 16.73 15.83
CA LEU A 233 -10.17 17.34 14.50
C LEU A 233 -10.59 18.82 14.57
N ARG A 234 -9.70 19.70 14.11
CA ARG A 234 -9.86 21.16 14.20
C ARG A 234 -10.24 21.75 12.84
N GLY A 235 -11.54 21.68 12.53
CA GLY A 235 -12.07 22.27 11.30
C GLY A 235 -11.97 21.39 10.05
N ASP A 236 -12.56 21.88 8.96
CA ASP A 236 -12.78 21.14 7.73
C ASP A 236 -11.50 20.67 7.04
N SER A 237 -10.44 21.46 7.12
CA SER A 237 -9.15 21.10 6.49
C SER A 237 -8.57 19.83 7.08
N GLU A 238 -8.53 19.70 8.43
CA GLU A 238 -8.01 18.47 9.06
C GLU A 238 -8.91 17.26 8.79
N ILE A 239 -10.23 17.44 8.75
CA ILE A 239 -11.20 16.39 8.41
C ILE A 239 -10.96 15.93 6.98
N LEU A 240 -10.91 16.84 6.02
CA LEU A 240 -10.65 16.52 4.60
C LEU A 240 -9.31 15.83 4.42
N GLN A 241 -8.24 16.31 5.04
CA GLN A 241 -6.93 15.68 4.97
C GLN A 241 -6.92 14.27 5.58
N SER A 242 -7.69 14.04 6.64
CA SER A 242 -7.87 12.72 7.24
C SER A 242 -8.62 11.76 6.29
N MET A 243 -9.69 12.24 5.62
CA MET A 243 -10.42 11.48 4.59
C MET A 243 -9.50 11.14 3.41
N VAL A 244 -8.79 12.13 2.87
CA VAL A 244 -7.84 11.95 1.74
C VAL A 244 -6.80 10.88 2.07
N VAL A 245 -6.17 10.95 3.26
CA VAL A 245 -5.17 9.96 3.69
C VAL A 245 -5.76 8.56 3.76
N MET A 246 -6.93 8.41 4.39
CA MET A 246 -7.52 7.08 4.57
C MET A 246 -7.96 6.45 3.26
N ILE A 247 -8.57 7.24 2.37
CA ILE A 247 -9.01 6.76 1.06
C ILE A 247 -7.79 6.41 0.19
N SER A 248 -6.82 7.30 0.09
CA SER A 248 -5.65 7.10 -0.79
C SER A 248 -4.77 5.94 -0.31
N ALA A 249 -4.39 5.94 0.98
CA ALA A 249 -3.54 4.89 1.53
C ALA A 249 -4.25 3.54 1.58
N GLY A 250 -5.54 3.53 1.89
CA GLY A 250 -6.34 2.31 1.97
C GLY A 250 -6.59 1.68 0.59
N ASN A 251 -6.87 2.49 -0.43
CA ASN A 251 -7.15 1.99 -1.77
C ASN A 251 -5.93 1.28 -2.38
N GLU A 252 -4.80 1.98 -2.49
CA GLU A 252 -3.63 1.48 -3.21
C GLU A 252 -3.05 0.21 -2.58
N THR A 253 -2.93 0.20 -1.25
CA THR A 253 -2.37 -0.94 -0.53
C THR A 253 -3.29 -2.15 -0.53
N THR A 254 -4.61 -1.96 -0.40
CA THR A 254 -5.58 -3.06 -0.45
C THR A 254 -5.70 -3.62 -1.87
N THR A 255 -5.64 -2.77 -2.91
CA THR A 255 -5.52 -3.19 -4.31
C THR A 255 -4.33 -4.13 -4.51
N SER A 256 -3.14 -3.72 -4.05
CA SER A 256 -1.93 -4.53 -4.17
C SER A 256 -2.04 -5.85 -3.41
N TRP A 257 -2.67 -5.87 -2.23
CA TRP A 257 -2.86 -7.10 -1.47
C TRP A 257 -3.79 -8.09 -2.19
N ILE A 258 -4.94 -7.63 -2.70
CA ILE A 258 -5.86 -8.46 -3.50
C ILE A 258 -5.14 -8.99 -4.75
N ALA A 259 -4.48 -8.11 -5.50
CA ALA A 259 -3.79 -8.46 -6.74
C ALA A 259 -2.68 -9.49 -6.52
N ASN A 260 -1.81 -9.28 -5.50
CA ASN A 260 -0.73 -10.19 -5.18
C ASN A 260 -1.26 -11.55 -4.68
N THR A 261 -2.37 -11.55 -3.91
CA THR A 261 -3.01 -12.82 -3.48
C THR A 261 -3.53 -13.61 -4.68
N LEU A 262 -4.28 -12.96 -5.58
CA LEU A 262 -4.80 -13.61 -6.78
C LEU A 262 -3.67 -14.08 -7.71
N ARG A 263 -2.61 -13.28 -7.86
CA ARG A 263 -1.41 -13.67 -8.62
C ARG A 263 -0.77 -14.93 -8.06
N LEU A 264 -0.51 -15.00 -6.75
CA LEU A 264 0.08 -16.19 -6.12
C LEU A 264 -0.81 -17.42 -6.28
N MET A 265 -2.13 -17.27 -6.18
CA MET A 265 -3.09 -18.34 -6.45
C MET A 265 -2.99 -18.89 -7.88
N LEU A 266 -2.65 -18.04 -8.85
CA LEU A 266 -2.59 -18.41 -10.26
C LEU A 266 -1.20 -18.90 -10.70
N THR A 267 -0.13 -18.43 -10.04
CA THR A 267 1.27 -18.71 -10.45
C THR A 267 1.97 -19.75 -9.58
N ASP A 268 1.67 -19.80 -8.26
CA ASP A 268 2.32 -20.71 -7.33
C ASP A 268 1.46 -21.96 -7.06
N ARG A 269 1.91 -23.09 -7.61
CA ARG A 269 1.22 -24.39 -7.44
C ARG A 269 1.18 -24.85 -5.99
N ARG A 270 2.22 -24.57 -5.22
CA ARG A 270 2.32 -24.96 -3.81
C ARG A 270 1.33 -24.16 -2.95
N PHE A 271 1.29 -22.84 -3.13
CA PHE A 271 0.33 -21.96 -2.49
C PHE A 271 -1.11 -22.37 -2.80
N ARG A 272 -1.44 -22.51 -4.08
CA ARG A 272 -2.77 -22.93 -4.55
C ARG A 272 -3.17 -24.30 -4.01
N GLY A 273 -2.24 -25.28 -4.06
CA GLY A 273 -2.51 -26.65 -3.60
C GLY A 273 -2.76 -26.71 -2.09
N ARG A 274 -2.07 -25.91 -1.29
CA ARG A 274 -2.29 -25.84 0.17
C ARG A 274 -3.62 -25.19 0.50
N LEU A 275 -3.98 -24.09 -0.16
CA LEU A 275 -5.25 -23.40 0.06
C LEU A 275 -6.44 -24.26 -0.36
N ARG A 276 -6.44 -24.83 -1.58
CA ARG A 276 -7.50 -25.72 -2.07
C ARG A 276 -7.60 -27.04 -1.28
N GLY A 277 -6.50 -27.54 -0.79
CA GLY A 277 -6.43 -28.77 0.03
C GLY A 277 -6.76 -28.56 1.51
N GLY A 278 -7.16 -27.34 1.94
CA GLY A 278 -7.49 -27.04 3.34
C GLY A 278 -6.29 -27.08 4.31
N ARG A 279 -5.06 -27.16 3.81
CA ARG A 279 -3.82 -27.13 4.59
C ARG A 279 -3.33 -25.70 4.89
N LEU A 280 -3.94 -24.74 4.30
CA LEU A 280 -3.71 -23.31 4.47
C LEU A 280 -5.08 -22.66 4.57
N GLY A 281 -5.39 -22.06 5.72
CA GLY A 281 -6.59 -21.26 5.89
C GLY A 281 -6.53 -19.98 5.09
N GLU A 282 -7.67 -19.37 4.79
CA GLU A 282 -7.71 -18.12 4.00
C GLU A 282 -6.92 -16.99 4.70
N ASP A 283 -7.05 -16.85 6.00
CA ASP A 283 -6.31 -15.84 6.77
C ASP A 283 -4.80 -16.08 6.76
N GLU A 284 -4.38 -17.34 6.83
CA GLU A 284 -2.97 -17.74 6.77
C GLU A 284 -2.40 -17.49 5.37
N ALA A 285 -3.20 -17.72 4.32
CA ALA A 285 -2.83 -17.41 2.95
C ALA A 285 -2.63 -15.89 2.75
N LEU A 286 -3.51 -15.08 3.32
CA LEU A 286 -3.37 -13.64 3.29
C LEU A 286 -2.14 -13.15 4.07
N ASP A 287 -1.83 -13.76 5.22
CA ASP A 287 -0.63 -13.46 6.00
C ASP A 287 0.64 -13.87 5.24
N GLU A 288 0.63 -15.02 4.54
CA GLU A 288 1.76 -15.43 3.71
C GLU A 288 2.05 -14.44 2.58
N VAL A 289 1.02 -13.89 1.95
CA VAL A 289 1.18 -12.82 0.95
C VAL A 289 1.81 -11.57 1.60
N LEU A 290 1.40 -11.20 2.81
CA LEU A 290 1.99 -10.07 3.52
C LEU A 290 3.47 -10.29 3.90
N TRP A 291 3.88 -11.53 4.08
CA TRP A 291 5.28 -11.89 4.26
C TRP A 291 6.07 -11.81 2.96
N GLN A 292 5.57 -12.42 1.87
CA GLN A 292 6.30 -12.54 0.61
C GLN A 292 6.28 -11.27 -0.23
N ASP A 293 5.07 -10.73 -0.45
CA ASP A 293 4.79 -9.58 -1.31
C ASP A 293 3.90 -8.57 -0.61
N PRO A 294 4.41 -7.87 0.42
CA PRO A 294 3.61 -6.87 1.13
C PRO A 294 3.14 -5.77 0.16
N PRO A 295 1.93 -5.22 0.36
CA PRO A 295 1.35 -4.16 -0.48
C PRO A 295 2.28 -2.99 -0.76
N MET A 296 3.06 -2.59 0.25
CA MET A 296 4.19 -1.67 0.12
C MET A 296 5.47 -2.48 0.29
N ALA A 297 6.25 -2.63 -0.76
CA ALA A 297 7.57 -3.25 -0.68
C ALA A 297 8.55 -2.32 0.06
N ASN A 298 8.50 -1.03 -0.27
CA ASN A 298 9.24 0.03 0.39
C ASN A 298 8.27 1.10 0.89
N PHE A 299 8.44 1.58 2.12
CA PHE A 299 7.60 2.62 2.68
C PHE A 299 8.42 3.90 2.92
N PRO A 300 8.06 5.05 2.31
CA PRO A 300 8.73 6.31 2.55
C PRO A 300 8.25 6.90 3.88
N ALA A 301 8.97 7.59 4.60
CA ALA A 301 10.38 7.59 4.90
C ALA A 301 10.51 7.90 6.39
N ARG A 302 11.72 7.86 6.90
CA ARG A 302 12.07 8.47 8.18
C ARG A 302 13.27 9.38 7.95
N TYR A 303 13.44 10.38 8.79
CA TYR A 303 14.51 11.35 8.69
C TYR A 303 15.25 11.43 10.02
N ALA A 304 16.57 11.27 10.00
CA ALA A 304 17.37 11.30 11.21
C ALA A 304 17.39 12.71 11.83
N LEU A 305 17.02 12.82 13.11
CA LEU A 305 16.98 14.11 13.82
C LEU A 305 18.37 14.54 14.32
N HIS A 306 19.31 13.63 14.46
CA HIS A 306 20.70 13.83 14.85
C HIS A 306 21.58 12.74 14.24
N ASP A 307 22.88 12.92 14.31
CA ASP A 307 23.84 11.90 13.89
C ASP A 307 23.68 10.67 14.79
N THR A 308 23.61 9.48 14.19
CA THR A 308 23.40 8.22 14.88
C THR A 308 24.00 7.06 14.11
N GLU A 309 23.94 5.86 14.68
CA GLU A 309 24.35 4.63 14.01
C GLU A 309 23.17 3.68 13.85
N LEU A 310 23.09 2.99 12.70
CA LEU A 310 22.10 1.96 12.44
C LEU A 310 22.70 0.84 11.59
N GLY A 311 22.68 -0.40 12.10
CA GLY A 311 23.23 -1.55 11.38
C GLY A 311 24.70 -1.39 11.03
N GLY A 312 25.52 -0.76 11.89
CA GLY A 312 26.92 -0.46 11.66
C GLY A 312 27.19 0.66 10.65
N ARG A 313 26.17 1.46 10.29
CA ARG A 313 26.28 2.59 9.37
C ARG A 313 26.08 3.91 10.09
N ALA A 314 26.97 4.87 9.82
CA ALA A 314 26.82 6.24 10.29
C ALA A 314 25.71 6.95 9.52
N ILE A 315 24.62 7.27 10.21
CA ILE A 315 23.48 8.01 9.69
C ILE A 315 23.59 9.45 10.16
N ARG A 316 23.60 10.41 9.26
CA ARG A 316 23.74 11.82 9.58
C ARG A 316 22.37 12.47 9.77
N ARG A 317 22.31 13.52 10.56
CA ARG A 317 21.12 14.36 10.69
C ARG A 317 20.60 14.77 9.31
N GLY A 318 19.29 14.60 9.11
CA GLY A 318 18.61 14.92 7.86
C GLY A 318 18.68 13.83 6.80
N ASP A 319 19.42 12.73 7.02
CA ASP A 319 19.43 11.61 6.09
C ASP A 319 18.03 10.97 5.99
N CYS A 320 17.67 10.61 4.76
CA CYS A 320 16.44 9.88 4.46
C CYS A 320 16.65 8.36 4.65
N LEU A 321 15.75 7.72 5.40
CA LEU A 321 15.71 6.26 5.57
C LEU A 321 14.39 5.73 5.00
N VAL A 322 14.46 4.89 3.99
CA VAL A 322 13.33 4.16 3.42
C VAL A 322 13.16 2.83 4.17
N LEU A 323 11.94 2.50 4.55
CA LEU A 323 11.63 1.25 5.22
C LEU A 323 11.41 0.15 4.18
N GLY A 324 12.37 -0.74 4.00
CA GLY A 324 12.28 -1.89 3.09
C GLY A 324 11.44 -3.02 3.71
N LEU A 325 10.11 -2.87 3.69
CA LEU A 325 9.19 -3.80 4.37
C LEU A 325 9.29 -5.22 3.79
N ALA A 326 9.36 -5.34 2.46
CA ALA A 326 9.52 -6.63 1.79
C ALA A 326 10.89 -7.25 2.12
N ALA A 327 11.94 -6.44 2.07
CA ALA A 327 13.27 -6.90 2.41
C ALA A 327 13.35 -7.35 3.87
N ALA A 328 12.84 -6.56 4.82
CA ALA A 328 12.86 -6.92 6.23
C ALA A 328 12.02 -8.17 6.54
N ASN A 329 10.88 -8.37 5.85
CA ASN A 329 10.11 -9.61 5.96
C ASN A 329 10.88 -10.84 5.43
N ALA A 330 11.77 -10.65 4.47
CA ALA A 330 12.63 -11.69 3.90
C ALA A 330 14.01 -11.80 4.60
N ASP A 331 14.21 -11.11 5.73
CA ASP A 331 15.46 -11.17 6.48
C ASP A 331 15.70 -12.61 6.98
N PRO A 332 16.82 -13.26 6.61
CA PRO A 332 17.14 -14.62 7.03
C PRO A 332 17.22 -14.80 8.56
N ALA A 333 17.42 -13.71 9.30
CA ALA A 333 17.43 -13.76 10.77
C ALA A 333 16.06 -14.04 11.39
N VAL A 334 14.98 -13.82 10.64
CA VAL A 334 13.60 -13.99 11.16
C VAL A 334 12.72 -14.88 10.28
N ARG A 335 13.10 -15.11 9.01
CA ARG A 335 12.33 -15.95 8.09
C ARG A 335 13.05 -17.27 7.81
N PRO A 336 12.42 -18.43 8.08
CA PRO A 336 12.98 -19.73 7.77
C PRO A 336 13.06 -19.97 6.26
N ALA A 337 13.90 -20.94 5.86
CA ALA A 337 14.05 -21.31 4.46
C ALA A 337 12.75 -21.81 3.81
N ASP A 338 11.94 -22.58 4.57
CA ASP A 338 10.56 -22.88 4.17
C ASP A 338 9.59 -21.89 4.81
N PRO A 339 8.98 -20.99 4.04
CA PRO A 339 8.05 -20.00 4.57
C PRO A 339 6.84 -20.64 5.29
N TYR A 340 6.49 -21.87 4.94
CA TYR A 340 5.36 -22.56 5.57
C TYR A 340 5.64 -23.13 6.97
N ASP A 341 6.88 -23.07 7.44
CA ASP A 341 7.22 -23.40 8.83
C ASP A 341 6.74 -22.32 9.82
N MET A 342 6.28 -21.17 9.31
CA MET A 342 5.78 -20.03 10.10
C MET A 342 4.30 -19.76 9.92
N LEU A 343 3.51 -20.75 9.49
CA LEU A 343 2.06 -20.58 9.31
C LEU A 343 1.39 -19.99 10.56
N GLY A 344 0.54 -18.96 10.35
CA GLY A 344 -0.13 -18.23 11.43
C GLY A 344 0.73 -17.17 12.12
N ASN A 345 2.01 -17.04 11.78
CA ASN A 345 2.84 -15.94 12.29
C ASN A 345 2.44 -14.62 11.62
N ARG A 346 1.98 -13.66 12.43
CA ARG A 346 1.55 -12.32 12.01
C ARG A 346 2.56 -11.21 12.31
N ALA A 347 3.79 -11.57 12.59
CA ALA A 347 4.84 -10.61 12.90
C ALA A 347 5.44 -9.93 11.66
N HIS A 348 4.88 -10.14 10.46
CA HIS A 348 5.28 -9.42 9.26
C HIS A 348 5.17 -7.89 9.43
N LEU A 349 6.02 -7.14 8.76
CA LEU A 349 6.07 -5.68 8.84
C LEU A 349 5.22 -4.96 7.77
N ALA A 350 4.35 -5.68 7.04
CA ALA A 350 3.51 -5.11 5.98
C ALA A 350 2.61 -3.96 6.45
N PHE A 351 2.24 -3.92 7.73
CA PHE A 351 1.51 -2.82 8.35
C PHE A 351 2.42 -1.87 9.12
N SER A 352 3.74 -1.92 8.89
CA SER A 352 4.75 -1.20 9.67
C SER A 352 4.68 -1.52 11.18
N ALA A 353 5.42 -0.77 11.98
CA ALA A 353 5.47 -0.92 13.44
C ALA A 353 5.55 0.46 14.12
N GLY A 354 5.52 0.47 15.46
CA GLY A 354 5.63 1.68 16.26
C GLY A 354 4.39 2.59 16.17
N PRO A 355 4.52 3.85 16.54
CA PRO A 355 3.40 4.80 16.60
C PRO A 355 2.68 4.98 15.26
N HIS A 356 3.41 4.93 14.13
CA HIS A 356 2.86 5.02 12.78
C HIS A 356 2.42 3.67 12.17
N ALA A 357 2.26 2.62 12.97
CA ALA A 357 1.70 1.37 12.46
C ALA A 357 0.27 1.59 11.90
N CYS A 358 -0.08 0.87 10.83
CA CYS A 358 -1.36 1.03 10.16
C CYS A 358 -2.55 0.91 11.14
N PRO A 359 -3.46 1.88 11.21
CA PRO A 359 -4.64 1.82 12.08
C PRO A 359 -5.76 0.94 11.48
N ALA A 360 -5.75 0.72 10.16
CA ALA A 360 -6.83 0.10 9.42
C ALA A 360 -6.61 -1.40 9.10
N ARG A 361 -5.83 -2.12 9.93
CA ARG A 361 -5.50 -3.56 9.68
C ARG A 361 -6.74 -4.43 9.57
N VAL A 362 -7.73 -4.22 10.43
CA VAL A 362 -8.95 -5.03 10.49
C VAL A 362 -9.83 -4.82 9.26
N PRO A 363 -10.25 -3.60 8.90
CA PRO A 363 -11.05 -3.38 7.70
C PRO A 363 -10.28 -3.75 6.41
N ALA A 364 -8.99 -3.48 6.30
CA ALA A 364 -8.19 -3.87 5.14
C ALA A 364 -8.18 -5.40 4.93
N ARG A 365 -8.01 -6.18 6.02
CA ARG A 365 -8.09 -7.64 5.97
C ARG A 365 -9.48 -8.12 5.57
N LEU A 366 -10.53 -7.52 6.13
CA LEU A 366 -11.91 -7.89 5.82
C LEU A 366 -12.22 -7.66 4.33
N ILE A 367 -11.84 -6.49 3.79
CA ILE A 367 -12.03 -6.17 2.37
C ILE A 367 -11.26 -7.16 1.49
N THR A 368 -9.97 -7.35 1.76
CA THR A 368 -9.11 -8.26 0.96
C THR A 368 -9.62 -9.69 1.01
N ARG A 369 -9.92 -10.21 2.20
CA ARG A 369 -10.43 -11.57 2.37
C ARG A 369 -11.71 -11.78 1.59
N THR A 370 -12.71 -10.92 1.79
CA THR A 370 -14.00 -11.02 1.12
C THR A 370 -13.85 -10.94 -0.41
N ALA A 371 -13.00 -10.03 -0.90
CA ALA A 371 -12.73 -9.92 -2.34
C ALA A 371 -12.10 -11.19 -2.92
N VAL A 372 -11.10 -11.75 -2.25
CA VAL A 372 -10.43 -12.98 -2.70
C VAL A 372 -11.38 -14.18 -2.65
N GLU A 373 -12.12 -14.36 -1.55
CA GLU A 373 -13.11 -15.43 -1.41
C GLU A 373 -14.14 -15.42 -2.55
N ILE A 374 -14.68 -14.24 -2.87
CA ILE A 374 -15.72 -14.11 -3.90
C ILE A 374 -15.14 -14.32 -5.30
N ALA A 375 -13.95 -13.79 -5.59
CA ALA A 375 -13.29 -14.03 -6.87
C ALA A 375 -13.03 -15.54 -7.11
N LEU A 376 -12.52 -16.25 -6.09
CA LEU A 376 -12.23 -17.68 -6.20
C LEU A 376 -13.48 -18.56 -6.33
N ARG A 377 -14.59 -18.18 -5.68
CA ARG A 377 -15.87 -18.88 -5.83
C ARG A 377 -16.55 -18.58 -7.16
N GLY A 378 -16.48 -17.31 -7.59
CA GLY A 378 -17.10 -16.89 -8.86
C GLY A 378 -16.34 -17.32 -10.12
N LEU A 379 -15.06 -17.66 -9.98
CA LEU A 379 -14.17 -18.07 -11.09
C LEU A 379 -13.44 -19.38 -10.72
N PRO A 380 -14.12 -20.52 -10.61
CA PRO A 380 -13.55 -21.75 -10.05
C PRO A 380 -12.45 -22.37 -10.93
N ASP A 381 -12.48 -22.14 -12.24
CA ASP A 381 -11.55 -22.67 -13.25
C ASP A 381 -10.59 -21.60 -13.79
N VAL A 382 -10.50 -20.45 -13.12
CA VAL A 382 -9.67 -19.33 -13.55
C VAL A 382 -8.19 -19.74 -13.72
N THR A 383 -7.62 -19.32 -14.85
CA THR A 383 -6.19 -19.51 -15.20
C THR A 383 -5.65 -18.23 -15.81
N LEU A 384 -4.32 -18.05 -15.76
CA LEU A 384 -3.68 -16.96 -16.48
C LEU A 384 -3.90 -17.12 -17.98
N ASP A 385 -4.11 -16.00 -18.67
CA ASP A 385 -4.21 -15.95 -20.15
C ASP A 385 -2.86 -15.63 -20.80
N VAL A 386 -1.83 -15.38 -20.01
CA VAL A 386 -0.44 -15.18 -20.43
C VAL A 386 0.50 -16.03 -19.57
N PRO A 387 1.71 -16.36 -20.02
CA PRO A 387 2.73 -16.98 -19.17
C PRO A 387 3.03 -16.12 -17.94
N ALA A 388 3.23 -16.74 -16.78
CA ALA A 388 3.49 -16.02 -15.53
C ALA A 388 4.72 -15.08 -15.60
N ALA A 389 5.73 -15.46 -16.41
CA ALA A 389 6.94 -14.65 -16.62
C ALA A 389 6.70 -13.39 -17.45
N GLU A 390 5.58 -13.31 -18.17
CA GLU A 390 5.20 -12.17 -19.01
C GLU A 390 4.25 -11.21 -18.30
N LEU A 391 3.90 -11.47 -17.03
CA LEU A 391 3.05 -10.55 -16.27
C LEU A 391 3.74 -9.19 -16.14
N PRO A 392 3.07 -8.09 -16.55
CA PRO A 392 3.64 -6.76 -16.44
C PRO A 392 3.62 -6.30 -14.98
N TRP A 393 4.72 -5.73 -14.53
CA TRP A 393 4.84 -5.12 -13.21
C TRP A 393 4.60 -3.61 -13.27
N ARG A 394 3.98 -3.07 -12.22
CA ARG A 394 3.78 -1.64 -12.10
C ARG A 394 5.12 -0.93 -11.85
N PRO A 395 5.50 0.07 -12.63
CA PRO A 395 6.70 0.85 -12.36
C PRO A 395 6.46 1.74 -11.11
N SER A 396 6.97 1.32 -9.97
CA SER A 396 6.86 2.05 -8.70
C SER A 396 8.03 1.70 -7.80
N PRO A 397 8.73 2.65 -7.19
CA PRO A 397 9.76 2.35 -6.20
C PRO A 397 9.17 1.90 -4.85
N TRP A 398 7.84 1.96 -4.69
CA TRP A 398 7.15 1.72 -3.42
C TRP A 398 6.43 0.37 -3.36
N THR A 399 5.85 -0.06 -4.47
CA THR A 399 4.99 -1.25 -4.51
C THR A 399 5.51 -2.29 -5.49
N HIS A 400 5.47 -3.57 -5.11
CA HIS A 400 5.66 -4.69 -6.01
C HIS A 400 4.29 -5.32 -6.28
N CYS A 401 3.67 -4.93 -7.40
CA CYS A 401 2.30 -5.32 -7.75
C CYS A 401 2.19 -5.49 -9.27
N PRO A 402 1.51 -6.51 -9.79
CA PRO A 402 1.26 -6.61 -11.21
C PRO A 402 0.47 -5.39 -11.71
N ALA A 403 0.82 -4.88 -12.88
CA ALA A 403 0.09 -3.81 -13.54
C ALA A 403 -1.25 -4.29 -14.11
N SER A 404 -1.29 -5.57 -14.54
CA SER A 404 -2.44 -6.29 -15.07
C SER A 404 -2.33 -7.77 -14.71
N LEU A 405 -3.47 -8.44 -14.55
CA LEU A 405 -3.56 -9.87 -14.31
C LEU A 405 -4.59 -10.47 -15.26
N PRO A 406 -4.19 -10.65 -16.55
CA PRO A 406 -5.07 -11.22 -17.57
C PRO A 406 -5.40 -12.67 -17.26
N VAL A 407 -6.69 -12.99 -17.23
CA VAL A 407 -7.19 -14.32 -16.94
C VAL A 407 -8.24 -14.77 -17.96
N ARG A 408 -8.37 -16.09 -18.09
CA ARG A 408 -9.44 -16.79 -18.79
C ARG A 408 -10.14 -17.77 -17.85
N PHE A 409 -11.41 -17.95 -18.08
CA PHE A 409 -12.28 -18.85 -17.32
C PHE A 409 -13.47 -19.27 -18.18
N THR A 410 -14.22 -20.28 -17.77
CA THR A 410 -15.45 -20.68 -18.45
C THR A 410 -16.49 -19.56 -18.34
N PRO A 411 -17.02 -19.03 -19.47
CA PRO A 411 -18.06 -18.01 -19.42
C PRO A 411 -19.30 -18.52 -18.66
N LEU A 412 -19.77 -17.71 -17.71
CA LEU A 412 -21.03 -17.99 -17.05
C LEU A 412 -22.17 -17.35 -17.86
N PRO A 413 -23.29 -18.05 -18.11
CA PRO A 413 -24.44 -17.44 -18.74
C PRO A 413 -24.89 -16.25 -17.88
N ALA A 414 -25.22 -15.12 -18.55
CA ALA A 414 -25.83 -14.01 -17.87
C ALA A 414 -27.03 -14.54 -17.05
N ALA A 415 -27.13 -14.19 -15.77
CA ALA A 415 -28.29 -14.55 -14.97
C ALA A 415 -29.53 -14.10 -15.74
N ALA A 416 -30.38 -15.06 -16.12
CA ALA A 416 -31.60 -14.74 -16.81
C ALA A 416 -32.39 -13.70 -16.00
N ALA A 417 -32.60 -12.51 -16.57
CA ALA A 417 -33.40 -11.49 -15.92
C ALA A 417 -34.67 -12.17 -15.44
N ALA A 418 -34.94 -12.12 -14.14
CA ALA A 418 -36.19 -12.65 -13.59
C ALA A 418 -37.35 -12.08 -14.43
N PRO A 419 -38.25 -12.93 -14.95
CA PRO A 419 -39.37 -12.43 -15.75
C PRO A 419 -40.14 -11.42 -14.89
N GLY A 420 -40.17 -10.17 -15.35
CA GLY A 420 -40.92 -9.12 -14.68
C GLY A 420 -42.32 -9.60 -14.38
N GLY A 421 -42.66 -9.66 -13.10
CA GLY A 421 -44.02 -9.85 -12.66
C GLY A 421 -44.84 -8.73 -13.29
N GLY A 422 -45.61 -9.08 -14.29
CA GLY A 422 -46.61 -8.22 -14.89
C GLY A 422 -47.78 -7.97 -13.91
N PRO A 423 -48.56 -6.96 -14.17
CA PRO A 423 -49.41 -6.21 -13.24
C PRO A 423 -50.44 -7.01 -12.51
#